data_fd67e2dc8f04c3d1bc648936df4c8a63
#
_entry.id   fd67e2dc8f04c3d1bc648936df4c8a63
#
_cell.length_a   1.000
_cell.length_b   1.000
_cell.length_c   1.000
_cell.angle_alpha   90.00
_cell.angle_beta   90.00
_cell.angle_gamma   90.00
#
_symmetry.space_group_name_H-M   'P 1'
#
loop_
_entity.id
_entity.type
_entity.pdbx_description
1 polymer ?
#
loop_
_entity_poly.entity_id
_entity_poly.type
_entity_poly.pdbx_seq_one_letter_code
_entity_poly.pdbx_strand_id
1 'polypeptide(L)'
;MDLTDRQMNILKAIVKDYVETAEAVGSRTISKKYKLGISAATIRNEMSDLEDMGYLIQPHTSAGRIPTQKGYELYVGSLMSDHELEDHEKEILQKCIRSDFEKSDNFISELSKILSSMTNYTTIAVYDRGVESHKIRYIQLVSLSLNKILLIVVSEEGEIKSREFETTIELPQAKLNIISTRLSNKLEGMRIGDLDEDMISYIKYEIGEYSEIVDDLVYLLNNVMSTDGYKMSMTGATNIFNYPEFNDMVKARSFLNMLEEKENIAKMIKTKGIQKDNLNIVIGENSDDINTDLSIITATYNVSDNLHGKISFIGPTRMDYSKVYSILNYMSLLLDDKKW
;
A
#
# COMPACT_ATOMS: atom_id res chain seq x y z
N MET A 1 14.44 14.69 27.19
CA MET A 1 13.95 14.22 28.51
C MET A 1 13.12 12.96 28.20
N ASP A 2 13.50 11.87 28.82
CA ASP A 2 12.73 10.62 28.65
C ASP A 2 11.50 10.66 29.53
N LEU A 3 10.38 10.15 29.04
CA LEU A 3 9.14 10.07 29.80
C LEU A 3 9.29 9.07 30.95
N THR A 4 8.69 9.37 32.08
CA THR A 4 8.56 8.41 33.19
C THR A 4 7.56 7.31 32.82
N ASP A 5 7.69 6.13 33.45
CA ASP A 5 6.73 5.02 33.27
C ASP A 5 5.28 5.46 33.53
N ARG A 6 5.09 6.37 34.47
CA ARG A 6 3.77 6.93 34.78
C ARG A 6 3.22 7.75 33.63
N GLN A 7 4.04 8.64 33.05
CA GLN A 7 3.66 9.46 31.90
C GLN A 7 3.37 8.60 30.67
N MET A 8 4.19 7.58 30.44
CA MET A 8 3.95 6.60 29.37
C MET A 8 2.62 5.86 29.52
N ASN A 9 2.29 5.42 30.73
CA ASN A 9 1.01 4.75 31.00
C ASN A 9 -0.20 5.68 30.85
N ILE A 10 -0.07 6.95 31.25
CA ILE A 10 -1.12 7.96 31.09
C ILE A 10 -1.31 8.27 29.60
N LEU A 11 -0.23 8.52 28.86
CA LEU A 11 -0.30 8.75 27.40
C LEU A 11 -0.97 7.57 26.67
N LYS A 12 -0.54 6.34 26.98
CA LYS A 12 -1.14 5.11 26.43
C LYS A 12 -2.65 5.05 26.71
N ALA A 13 -3.07 5.37 27.92
CA ALA A 13 -4.49 5.36 28.29
C ALA A 13 -5.27 6.45 27.55
N ILE A 14 -4.70 7.65 27.39
CA ILE A 14 -5.33 8.75 26.67
C ILE A 14 -5.48 8.40 25.19
N VAL A 15 -4.43 7.88 24.54
CA VAL A 15 -4.51 7.47 23.12
C VAL A 15 -5.59 6.42 22.92
N LYS A 16 -5.63 5.37 23.76
CA LYS A 16 -6.65 4.34 23.67
C LYS A 16 -8.07 4.89 23.82
N ASP A 17 -8.30 5.72 24.83
CA ASP A 17 -9.61 6.29 25.08
C ASP A 17 -10.06 7.22 23.93
N TYR A 18 -9.17 8.03 23.42
CA TYR A 18 -9.44 8.95 22.31
C TYR A 18 -9.72 8.21 20.99
N VAL A 19 -8.98 7.13 20.70
CA VAL A 19 -9.25 6.27 19.53
C VAL A 19 -10.66 5.71 19.56
N GLU A 20 -11.12 5.26 20.75
CA GLU A 20 -12.46 4.68 20.93
C GLU A 20 -13.58 5.72 20.86
N THR A 21 -13.39 6.90 21.47
CA THR A 21 -14.49 7.85 21.72
C THR A 21 -14.52 9.06 20.80
N ALA A 22 -13.38 9.42 20.21
CA ALA A 22 -13.15 10.70 19.52
C ALA A 22 -13.37 11.95 20.42
N GLU A 23 -13.45 11.78 21.74
CA GLU A 23 -13.71 12.85 22.69
C GLU A 23 -12.43 13.18 23.48
N ALA A 24 -12.23 14.48 23.79
CA ALA A 24 -11.10 14.90 24.59
C ALA A 24 -11.12 14.26 25.98
N VAL A 25 -10.03 13.61 26.36
CA VAL A 25 -9.95 12.70 27.50
C VAL A 25 -9.65 13.48 28.79
N GLY A 26 -10.53 13.33 29.78
CA GLY A 26 -10.38 13.97 31.09
C GLY A 26 -9.63 13.09 32.11
N SER A 27 -8.91 13.72 33.06
CA SER A 27 -8.19 13.00 34.12
C SER A 27 -9.10 12.09 34.99
N ARG A 28 -10.35 12.47 35.15
CA ARG A 28 -11.34 11.66 35.89
C ARG A 28 -11.72 10.39 35.14
N THR A 29 -11.83 10.47 33.81
CA THR A 29 -12.09 9.33 32.93
C THR A 29 -10.96 8.32 33.04
N ILE A 30 -9.71 8.79 32.92
CA ILE A 30 -8.52 7.94 33.03
C ILE A 30 -8.43 7.28 34.40
N SER A 31 -8.64 8.03 35.48
CA SER A 31 -8.60 7.50 36.85
C SER A 31 -9.62 6.39 37.10
N LYS A 32 -10.82 6.49 36.49
CA LYS A 32 -11.90 5.50 36.65
C LYS A 32 -11.72 4.27 35.77
N LYS A 33 -11.36 4.47 34.47
CA LYS A 33 -11.35 3.40 33.47
C LYS A 33 -10.07 2.55 33.52
N TYR A 34 -8.91 3.15 33.81
CA TYR A 34 -7.60 2.52 33.60
C TYR A 34 -6.88 2.08 34.90
N LYS A 35 -7.47 2.16 36.07
CA LYS A 35 -6.95 1.66 37.39
C LYS A 35 -5.42 1.87 37.57
N LEU A 36 -4.91 3.06 37.26
CA LEU A 36 -3.47 3.37 37.33
C LEU A 36 -2.95 3.51 38.75
N GLY A 37 -3.79 3.38 39.78
CA GLY A 37 -3.41 3.48 41.19
C GLY A 37 -3.06 4.92 41.65
N ILE A 38 -3.39 5.95 40.87
CA ILE A 38 -3.09 7.36 41.15
C ILE A 38 -4.36 8.22 41.09
N SER A 39 -4.32 9.36 41.81
CA SER A 39 -5.47 10.26 41.90
C SER A 39 -5.72 11.00 40.58
N ALA A 40 -6.98 11.42 40.34
CA ALA A 40 -7.31 12.25 39.19
C ALA A 40 -6.54 13.61 39.18
N ALA A 41 -6.16 14.13 40.36
CA ALA A 41 -5.36 15.33 40.48
C ALA A 41 -3.92 15.08 39.98
N THR A 42 -3.31 13.97 40.38
CA THR A 42 -1.98 13.54 39.90
C THR A 42 -2.00 13.33 38.39
N ILE A 43 -3.01 12.62 37.87
CA ILE A 43 -3.16 12.42 36.41
C ILE A 43 -3.24 13.76 35.69
N ARG A 44 -3.99 14.75 36.23
CA ARG A 44 -4.10 16.07 35.62
C ARG A 44 -2.77 16.80 35.52
N ASN A 45 -1.93 16.69 36.56
CA ASN A 45 -0.59 17.31 36.55
C ASN A 45 0.30 16.64 35.47
N GLU A 46 0.33 15.29 35.44
CA GLU A 46 1.11 14.57 34.42
C GLU A 46 0.60 14.86 32.98
N MET A 47 -0.72 15.06 32.80
CA MET A 47 -1.29 15.49 31.52
C MET A 47 -0.81 16.90 31.13
N SER A 48 -0.63 17.80 32.10
CA SER A 48 -0.05 19.13 31.84
C SER A 48 1.41 19.04 31.43
N ASP A 49 2.20 18.21 32.12
CA ASP A 49 3.60 17.98 31.75
C ASP A 49 3.73 17.37 30.34
N LEU A 50 2.85 16.40 30.00
CA LEU A 50 2.80 15.80 28.66
C LEU A 50 2.39 16.81 27.59
N GLU A 51 1.55 17.77 27.92
CA GLU A 51 1.18 18.87 27.02
C GLU A 51 2.36 19.83 26.83
N ASP A 52 3.07 20.23 27.90
CA ASP A 52 4.25 21.06 27.82
C ASP A 52 5.39 20.41 27.01
N MET A 53 5.47 19.08 27.06
CA MET A 53 6.39 18.27 26.23
C MET A 53 5.89 18.05 24.79
N GLY A 54 4.67 18.49 24.44
CA GLY A 54 4.09 18.42 23.11
C GLY A 54 3.53 17.06 22.69
N TYR A 55 3.28 16.15 23.64
CA TYR A 55 2.63 14.86 23.36
C TYR A 55 1.10 14.93 23.38
N LEU A 56 0.58 15.91 24.11
CA LEU A 56 -0.85 16.17 24.24
C LEU A 56 -1.15 17.61 23.87
N ILE A 57 -2.42 17.91 23.55
CA ILE A 57 -2.92 19.26 23.37
C ILE A 57 -4.30 19.39 23.99
N GLN A 58 -4.64 20.56 24.52
CA GLN A 58 -5.97 20.90 24.97
C GLN A 58 -6.73 21.61 23.84
N PRO A 59 -7.76 21.02 23.24
CA PRO A 59 -8.46 21.62 22.10
C PRO A 59 -9.23 22.89 22.51
N HIS A 60 -9.74 22.96 23.75
CA HIS A 60 -10.48 24.12 24.29
C HIS A 60 -10.25 24.23 25.79
N THR A 61 -10.36 25.42 26.36
CA THR A 61 -10.01 25.77 27.74
C THR A 61 -10.67 24.90 28.84
N SER A 62 -11.84 24.30 28.58
CA SER A 62 -12.54 23.39 29.50
C SER A 62 -12.51 21.92 29.09
N ALA A 63 -11.87 21.61 27.96
CA ALA A 63 -11.79 20.25 27.44
C ALA A 63 -10.72 19.42 28.15
N GLY A 64 -10.80 18.08 27.98
CA GLY A 64 -9.72 17.16 28.30
C GLY A 64 -8.49 17.39 27.42
N ARG A 65 -7.71 16.35 27.23
CA ARG A 65 -6.54 16.36 26.32
C ARG A 65 -6.76 15.37 25.19
N ILE A 66 -6.19 15.70 24.05
CA ILE A 66 -6.11 14.82 22.86
C ILE A 66 -4.63 14.59 22.49
N PRO A 67 -4.29 13.44 21.92
CA PRO A 67 -2.92 13.19 21.45
C PRO A 67 -2.56 14.10 20.30
N THR A 68 -1.30 14.59 20.29
CA THR A 68 -0.68 15.20 19.11
C THR A 68 -0.12 14.12 18.18
N GLN A 69 0.37 14.51 17.01
CA GLN A 69 1.12 13.61 16.14
C GLN A 69 2.28 12.93 16.89
N LYS A 70 3.06 13.72 17.62
CA LYS A 70 4.17 13.21 18.46
C LYS A 70 3.70 12.21 19.51
N GLY A 71 2.51 12.42 20.09
CA GLY A 71 1.87 11.48 21.02
C GLY A 71 1.53 10.15 20.37
N TYR A 72 0.96 10.18 19.17
CA TYR A 72 0.70 8.96 18.39
C TYR A 72 1.97 8.25 17.94
N GLU A 73 2.99 8.99 17.50
CA GLU A 73 4.28 8.44 17.09
C GLU A 73 4.94 7.64 18.22
N LEU A 74 4.95 8.22 19.44
CA LEU A 74 5.48 7.54 20.61
C LEU A 74 4.61 6.32 20.99
N TYR A 75 3.28 6.45 20.91
CA TYR A 75 2.37 5.32 21.19
C TYR A 75 2.64 4.14 20.25
N VAL A 76 2.69 4.39 18.96
CA VAL A 76 2.92 3.36 17.95
C VAL A 76 4.32 2.75 18.06
N GLY A 77 5.34 3.58 18.25
CA GLY A 77 6.74 3.14 18.34
C GLY A 77 7.07 2.30 19.57
N SER A 78 6.47 2.62 20.73
CA SER A 78 6.94 2.07 22.00
C SER A 78 5.84 1.60 22.97
N LEU A 79 4.65 2.20 22.92
CA LEU A 79 3.62 1.99 23.95
C LEU A 79 2.46 1.09 23.50
N MET A 80 2.32 0.86 22.22
CA MET A 80 1.25 0.03 21.64
C MET A 80 1.38 -1.41 22.14
N SER A 81 0.30 -1.96 22.64
CA SER A 81 0.21 -3.39 22.98
C SER A 81 -0.48 -4.13 21.86
N ASP A 82 -0.15 -5.40 21.69
CA ASP A 82 -0.85 -6.27 20.77
C ASP A 82 -2.35 -6.31 21.08
N HIS A 83 -3.15 -6.30 20.04
CA HIS A 83 -4.57 -6.54 20.10
C HIS A 83 -4.81 -8.04 19.85
N GLU A 84 -5.51 -8.70 20.74
CA GLU A 84 -5.85 -10.11 20.54
C GLU A 84 -7.00 -10.22 19.55
N LEU A 85 -6.72 -10.81 18.38
CA LEU A 85 -7.76 -11.07 17.37
C LEU A 85 -8.72 -12.12 17.87
N GLU A 86 -10.00 -11.91 17.66
CA GLU A 86 -11.05 -12.89 17.96
C GLU A 86 -10.91 -14.13 17.05
N ASP A 87 -11.36 -15.28 17.53
CA ASP A 87 -11.24 -16.54 16.77
C ASP A 87 -11.95 -16.46 15.42
N HIS A 88 -13.06 -15.78 15.36
CA HIS A 88 -13.81 -15.56 14.12
C HIS A 88 -13.04 -14.66 13.13
N GLU A 89 -12.31 -13.65 13.60
CA GLU A 89 -11.45 -12.79 12.75
C GLU A 89 -10.30 -13.62 12.17
N LYS A 90 -9.69 -14.48 12.99
CA LYS A 90 -8.66 -15.42 12.55
C LYS A 90 -9.17 -16.39 11.49
N GLU A 91 -10.36 -16.97 11.69
CA GLU A 91 -10.98 -17.87 10.71
C GLU A 91 -11.23 -17.21 9.35
N ILE A 92 -11.72 -15.96 9.35
CA ILE A 92 -11.97 -15.21 8.13
C ILE A 92 -10.66 -15.02 7.35
N LEU A 93 -9.60 -14.58 8.03
CA LEU A 93 -8.28 -14.38 7.42
C LEU A 93 -7.70 -15.71 6.90
N GLN A 94 -7.80 -16.80 7.68
CA GLN A 94 -7.35 -18.11 7.25
C GLN A 94 -8.10 -18.63 6.01
N LYS A 95 -9.41 -18.48 5.96
CA LYS A 95 -10.22 -18.89 4.80
C LYS A 95 -9.83 -18.09 3.56
N CYS A 96 -9.66 -16.78 3.71
CA CYS A 96 -9.25 -15.91 2.62
C CYS A 96 -7.87 -16.30 2.07
N ILE A 97 -6.90 -16.56 2.96
CA ILE A 97 -5.52 -16.85 2.55
C ILE A 97 -5.35 -18.30 2.07
N ARG A 98 -6.16 -19.27 2.54
CA ARG A 98 -6.11 -20.67 2.12
C ARG A 98 -6.82 -20.95 0.78
N SER A 99 -7.78 -20.11 0.37
CA SER A 99 -8.38 -20.22 -0.96
C SER A 99 -7.31 -19.96 -2.01
N ASP A 100 -7.09 -20.88 -2.95
CA ASP A 100 -6.01 -20.94 -3.95
C ASP A 100 -5.52 -19.57 -4.44
N PHE A 101 -4.47 -19.06 -3.80
CA PHE A 101 -3.85 -17.77 -4.04
C PHE A 101 -3.38 -17.58 -5.49
N GLU A 102 -2.92 -18.66 -6.11
CA GLU A 102 -2.25 -18.60 -7.41
C GLU A 102 -3.21 -18.56 -8.59
N LYS A 103 -4.49 -18.91 -8.38
CA LYS A 103 -5.44 -19.13 -9.48
C LYS A 103 -6.54 -18.10 -9.64
N SER A 104 -6.73 -17.19 -8.69
CA SER A 104 -7.85 -16.24 -8.74
C SER A 104 -7.37 -14.82 -8.98
N ASP A 105 -7.67 -14.27 -10.16
CA ASP A 105 -7.50 -12.85 -10.49
C ASP A 105 -8.26 -11.92 -9.52
N ASN A 106 -9.21 -12.47 -8.77
CA ASN A 106 -10.05 -11.74 -7.83
C ASN A 106 -9.53 -11.73 -6.38
N PHE A 107 -8.48 -12.52 -6.06
CA PHE A 107 -8.00 -12.68 -4.69
C PHE A 107 -7.70 -11.34 -3.98
N ILE A 108 -6.96 -10.46 -4.64
CA ILE A 108 -6.59 -9.14 -4.08
C ILE A 108 -7.82 -8.28 -3.82
N SER A 109 -8.84 -8.36 -4.68
CA SER A 109 -10.09 -7.65 -4.49
C SER A 109 -10.88 -8.20 -3.29
N GLU A 110 -10.90 -9.51 -3.10
CA GLU A 110 -11.57 -10.15 -1.96
C GLU A 110 -10.82 -9.86 -0.64
N LEU A 111 -9.50 -9.97 -0.66
CA LEU A 111 -8.67 -9.64 0.49
C LEU A 111 -8.87 -8.19 0.93
N SER A 112 -8.82 -7.23 0.01
CA SER A 112 -9.00 -5.82 0.34
C SER A 112 -10.41 -5.55 0.88
N LYS A 113 -11.46 -6.23 0.39
CA LYS A 113 -12.83 -6.14 0.93
C LYS A 113 -12.92 -6.65 2.36
N ILE A 114 -12.36 -7.83 2.62
CA ILE A 114 -12.35 -8.43 3.96
C ILE A 114 -11.63 -7.52 4.94
N LEU A 115 -10.43 -7.08 4.60
CA LEU A 115 -9.63 -6.21 5.46
C LEU A 115 -10.31 -4.87 5.73
N SER A 116 -10.92 -4.27 4.70
CA SER A 116 -11.69 -3.04 4.86
C SER A 116 -12.91 -3.23 5.76
N SER A 117 -13.62 -4.36 5.67
CA SER A 117 -14.77 -4.66 6.53
C SER A 117 -14.37 -4.91 7.98
N MET A 118 -13.21 -5.54 8.23
CA MET A 118 -12.71 -5.80 9.58
C MET A 118 -12.23 -4.55 10.31
N THR A 119 -11.70 -3.58 9.55
CA THR A 119 -11.05 -2.39 10.13
C THR A 119 -11.89 -1.13 10.02
N ASN A 120 -12.88 -1.08 9.13
CA ASN A 120 -13.60 0.13 8.70
C ASN A 120 -12.69 1.22 8.11
N TYR A 121 -11.50 0.86 7.60
CA TYR A 121 -10.60 1.80 6.93
C TYR A 121 -10.59 1.56 5.43
N THR A 122 -10.16 2.58 4.67
CA THR A 122 -9.84 2.39 3.26
C THR A 122 -8.65 1.45 3.15
N THR A 123 -8.81 0.36 2.42
CA THR A 123 -7.77 -0.64 2.22
C THR A 123 -7.33 -0.62 0.77
N ILE A 124 -6.03 -0.49 0.56
CA ILE A 124 -5.38 -0.58 -0.74
C ILE A 124 -4.47 -1.79 -0.71
N ALA A 125 -4.74 -2.76 -1.56
CA ALA A 125 -3.88 -3.90 -1.78
C ALA A 125 -3.23 -3.78 -3.16
N VAL A 126 -1.90 -3.80 -3.17
CA VAL A 126 -1.09 -3.75 -4.38
C VAL A 126 -0.22 -4.99 -4.39
N TYR A 127 -0.18 -5.69 -5.49
CA TYR A 127 0.81 -6.72 -5.66
C TYR A 127 1.47 -6.62 -7.02
N ASP A 128 2.74 -6.94 -7.01
CA ASP A 128 3.58 -7.01 -8.18
C ASP A 128 3.92 -8.48 -8.43
N ARG A 129 3.55 -8.99 -9.59
CA ARG A 129 3.99 -10.31 -10.02
C ARG A 129 5.45 -10.31 -10.47
N GLY A 130 6.17 -9.19 -10.21
CA GLY A 130 7.55 -9.00 -10.63
C GLY A 130 7.63 -8.94 -12.17
N VAL A 131 7.90 -7.77 -12.70
CA VAL A 131 8.18 -7.58 -14.14
C VAL A 131 9.28 -8.54 -14.61
N GLU A 132 10.15 -8.92 -13.67
CA GLU A 132 11.26 -9.84 -13.90
C GLU A 132 10.85 -11.32 -14.04
N SER A 133 9.61 -11.70 -13.68
CA SER A 133 9.21 -13.11 -13.65
C SER A 133 8.50 -13.59 -14.92
N HIS A 134 7.90 -12.70 -15.68
CA HIS A 134 7.18 -13.10 -16.89
C HIS A 134 8.15 -13.43 -18.02
N LYS A 135 8.21 -14.70 -18.38
CA LYS A 135 8.93 -15.14 -19.57
C LYS A 135 8.10 -14.88 -20.81
N ILE A 136 8.73 -14.35 -21.81
CA ILE A 136 8.12 -14.09 -23.11
C ILE A 136 7.91 -15.43 -23.80
N ARG A 137 6.66 -15.69 -24.21
CA ARG A 137 6.33 -16.83 -25.06
C ARG A 137 6.26 -16.42 -26.53
N TYR A 138 5.68 -15.24 -26.80
CA TYR A 138 5.44 -14.82 -28.18
C TYR A 138 5.31 -13.30 -28.26
N ILE A 139 5.84 -12.72 -29.35
CA ILE A 139 5.71 -11.30 -29.67
C ILE A 139 5.12 -11.15 -31.06
N GLN A 140 4.09 -10.30 -31.21
CA GLN A 140 3.49 -9.98 -32.50
C GLN A 140 3.40 -8.46 -32.67
N LEU A 141 3.77 -8.01 -33.87
CA LEU A 141 3.59 -6.63 -34.32
C LEU A 141 2.50 -6.60 -35.39
N VAL A 142 1.53 -5.72 -35.23
CA VAL A 142 0.39 -5.56 -36.13
C VAL A 142 0.32 -4.12 -36.61
N SER A 143 0.26 -3.90 -37.93
CA SER A 143 0.06 -2.56 -38.49
C SER A 143 -1.39 -2.13 -38.29
N LEU A 144 -1.61 -1.02 -37.58
CA LEU A 144 -2.94 -0.39 -37.45
C LEU A 144 -3.17 0.70 -38.52
N SER A 145 -2.10 1.37 -38.89
CA SER A 145 -2.07 2.36 -39.98
C SER A 145 -0.62 2.51 -40.49
N LEU A 146 -0.37 3.42 -41.44
CA LEU A 146 0.96 3.64 -42.01
C LEU A 146 2.05 3.85 -40.96
N ASN A 147 1.74 4.59 -39.90
CA ASN A 147 2.71 5.00 -38.87
C ASN A 147 2.34 4.49 -37.48
N LYS A 148 1.35 3.60 -37.34
CA LYS A 148 0.88 3.13 -36.03
C LYS A 148 0.91 1.61 -35.96
N ILE A 149 1.61 1.08 -34.98
CA ILE A 149 1.85 -0.33 -34.78
C ILE A 149 1.30 -0.74 -33.41
N LEU A 150 0.66 -1.91 -33.36
CA LEU A 150 0.30 -2.57 -32.11
C LEU A 150 1.33 -3.64 -31.79
N LEU A 151 1.98 -3.51 -30.64
CA LEU A 151 2.80 -4.54 -30.03
C LEU A 151 1.91 -5.43 -29.20
N ILE A 152 1.96 -6.74 -29.40
CA ILE A 152 1.30 -7.76 -28.57
C ILE A 152 2.39 -8.67 -28.01
N VAL A 153 2.38 -8.87 -26.71
CA VAL A 153 3.29 -9.77 -25.99
C VAL A 153 2.44 -10.81 -25.25
N VAL A 154 2.79 -12.07 -25.42
CA VAL A 154 2.16 -13.20 -24.72
C VAL A 154 3.22 -13.82 -23.81
N SER A 155 2.91 -13.97 -22.52
CA SER A 155 3.80 -14.64 -21.57
C SER A 155 3.61 -16.16 -21.57
N GLU A 156 4.55 -16.92 -20.98
CA GLU A 156 4.43 -18.37 -20.80
C GLU A 156 3.20 -18.74 -19.95
N GLU A 157 2.81 -17.86 -19.03
CA GLU A 157 1.64 -18.01 -18.17
C GLU A 157 0.32 -17.74 -18.91
N GLY A 158 0.38 -17.31 -20.18
CA GLY A 158 -0.79 -17.04 -21.03
C GLY A 158 -1.34 -15.62 -20.87
N GLU A 159 -0.67 -14.73 -20.17
CA GLU A 159 -1.06 -13.33 -20.10
C GLU A 159 -0.78 -12.63 -21.42
N ILE A 160 -1.75 -11.85 -21.91
CA ILE A 160 -1.64 -11.09 -23.16
C ILE A 160 -1.60 -9.61 -22.83
N LYS A 161 -0.55 -8.94 -23.25
CA LYS A 161 -0.41 -7.48 -23.14
C LYS A 161 -0.25 -6.86 -24.51
N SER A 162 -0.82 -5.68 -24.68
CA SER A 162 -0.71 -4.97 -25.96
C SER A 162 -0.54 -3.47 -25.75
N ARG A 163 0.22 -2.84 -26.64
CA ARG A 163 0.38 -1.38 -26.65
C ARG A 163 0.58 -0.85 -28.05
N GLU A 164 -0.08 0.27 -28.32
CA GLU A 164 0.09 1.00 -29.56
C GLU A 164 1.28 1.97 -29.44
N PHE A 165 2.03 2.14 -30.54
CA PHE A 165 3.06 3.15 -30.66
C PHE A 165 3.13 3.72 -32.07
N GLU A 166 3.63 4.92 -32.19
CA GLU A 166 3.86 5.58 -33.47
C GLU A 166 5.32 5.38 -33.89
N THR A 167 5.53 5.14 -35.17
CA THR A 167 6.86 5.00 -35.78
C THR A 167 7.03 6.03 -36.88
N THR A 168 8.27 6.49 -37.09
CA THR A 168 8.63 7.37 -38.20
C THR A 168 8.82 6.63 -39.51
N ILE A 169 8.89 5.29 -39.45
CA ILE A 169 9.16 4.41 -40.59
C ILE A 169 7.88 3.69 -40.99
N GLU A 170 7.54 3.75 -42.27
CA GLU A 170 6.48 2.94 -42.84
C GLU A 170 6.88 1.48 -42.92
N LEU A 171 6.21 0.62 -42.16
CA LEU A 171 6.48 -0.81 -42.11
C LEU A 171 5.26 -1.61 -42.60
N PRO A 172 5.33 -2.18 -43.82
CA PRO A 172 4.27 -3.10 -44.27
C PRO A 172 4.12 -4.30 -43.33
N GLN A 173 2.91 -4.85 -43.19
CA GLN A 173 2.63 -6.00 -42.32
C GLN A 173 3.56 -7.21 -42.58
N ALA A 174 3.97 -7.41 -43.85
CA ALA A 174 4.90 -8.49 -44.18
C ALA A 174 6.27 -8.33 -43.49
N LYS A 175 6.76 -7.09 -43.36
CA LYS A 175 8.00 -6.78 -42.64
C LYS A 175 7.83 -6.92 -41.14
N LEU A 176 6.72 -6.44 -40.60
CA LEU A 176 6.38 -6.62 -39.17
C LEU A 176 6.30 -8.09 -38.79
N ASN A 177 5.80 -8.96 -39.65
CA ASN A 177 5.78 -10.39 -39.41
C ASN A 177 7.19 -10.99 -39.31
N ILE A 178 8.12 -10.56 -40.17
CA ILE A 178 9.52 -10.99 -40.10
C ILE A 178 10.18 -10.54 -38.79
N ILE A 179 9.99 -9.29 -38.43
CA ILE A 179 10.51 -8.73 -37.16
C ILE A 179 9.92 -9.49 -35.96
N SER A 180 8.59 -9.70 -35.96
CA SER A 180 7.89 -10.46 -34.91
C SER A 180 8.44 -11.86 -34.74
N THR A 181 8.67 -12.56 -35.85
CA THR A 181 9.22 -13.94 -35.84
C THR A 181 10.64 -13.95 -35.25
N ARG A 182 11.50 -13.02 -35.67
CA ARG A 182 12.87 -12.93 -35.15
C ARG A 182 12.91 -12.58 -33.67
N LEU A 183 12.09 -11.60 -33.25
CA LEU A 183 11.95 -11.24 -31.83
C LEU A 183 11.44 -12.40 -31.00
N SER A 184 10.35 -13.07 -31.44
CA SER A 184 9.78 -14.21 -30.72
C SER A 184 10.80 -15.32 -30.56
N ASN A 185 11.46 -15.76 -31.64
CA ASN A 185 12.47 -16.82 -31.59
C ASN A 185 13.65 -16.50 -30.67
N LYS A 186 14.00 -15.22 -30.54
CA LYS A 186 15.14 -14.81 -29.73
C LYS A 186 14.78 -14.60 -28.27
N LEU A 187 13.58 -14.08 -28.00
CA LEU A 187 13.15 -13.68 -26.68
C LEU A 187 12.27 -14.73 -26.01
N GLU A 188 11.91 -15.83 -26.70
CA GLU A 188 11.15 -16.93 -26.12
C GLU A 188 11.87 -17.53 -24.89
N GLY A 189 11.15 -17.64 -23.77
CA GLY A 189 11.66 -18.12 -22.50
C GLY A 189 12.53 -17.12 -21.73
N MET A 190 12.84 -15.96 -22.32
CA MET A 190 13.60 -14.90 -21.63
C MET A 190 12.68 -14.04 -20.78
N ARG A 191 13.22 -13.55 -19.67
CA ARG A 191 12.55 -12.51 -18.88
C ARG A 191 12.86 -11.15 -19.47
N ILE A 192 11.92 -10.23 -19.44
CA ILE A 192 12.12 -8.89 -19.96
C ILE A 192 13.22 -8.14 -19.21
N GLY A 193 13.33 -8.36 -17.89
CA GLY A 193 14.41 -7.79 -17.08
C GLY A 193 15.83 -8.28 -17.44
N ASP A 194 15.93 -9.37 -18.21
CA ASP A 194 17.22 -9.92 -18.68
C ASP A 194 17.69 -9.30 -20.02
N LEU A 195 16.96 -8.31 -20.57
CA LEU A 195 17.35 -7.61 -21.79
C LEU A 195 18.45 -6.59 -21.50
N ASP A 196 19.70 -7.02 -21.59
CA ASP A 196 20.87 -6.17 -21.47
C ASP A 196 21.27 -5.47 -22.79
N GLU A 197 22.26 -4.58 -22.72
CA GLU A 197 22.76 -3.83 -23.88
C GLU A 197 23.33 -4.74 -24.97
N ASP A 198 23.94 -5.86 -24.59
CA ASP A 198 24.53 -6.82 -25.53
C ASP A 198 23.42 -7.52 -26.32
N MET A 199 22.34 -7.92 -25.64
CA MET A 199 21.18 -8.52 -26.26
C MET A 199 20.45 -7.55 -27.19
N ILE A 200 20.28 -6.30 -26.77
CA ILE A 200 19.68 -5.25 -27.61
C ILE A 200 20.51 -5.03 -28.88
N SER A 201 21.81 -4.96 -28.73
CA SER A 201 22.74 -4.80 -29.86
C SER A 201 22.66 -6.00 -30.81
N TYR A 202 22.57 -7.20 -30.31
CA TYR A 202 22.38 -8.40 -31.10
C TYR A 202 21.03 -8.40 -31.85
N ILE A 203 19.95 -8.03 -31.22
CA ILE A 203 18.61 -7.90 -31.82
C ILE A 203 18.65 -6.87 -32.97
N LYS A 204 19.32 -5.72 -32.79
CA LYS A 204 19.51 -4.72 -33.82
C LYS A 204 20.25 -5.29 -35.02
N TYR A 205 21.29 -6.06 -34.80
CA TYR A 205 22.05 -6.72 -35.89
C TYR A 205 21.15 -7.70 -36.67
N GLU A 206 20.40 -8.54 -36.00
CA GLU A 206 19.50 -9.53 -36.61
C GLU A 206 18.34 -8.89 -37.41
N ILE A 207 17.80 -7.76 -36.93
CA ILE A 207 16.72 -7.03 -37.62
C ILE A 207 17.25 -6.23 -38.82
N GLY A 208 18.51 -5.82 -38.77
CA GLY A 208 19.21 -5.18 -39.88
C GLY A 208 18.69 -3.79 -40.22
N GLU A 209 18.20 -3.58 -41.45
CA GLU A 209 17.76 -2.26 -41.95
C GLU A 209 16.62 -1.60 -41.13
N TYR A 210 15.92 -2.37 -40.27
CA TYR A 210 14.83 -1.87 -39.39
C TYR A 210 15.27 -1.76 -37.93
N SER A 211 16.60 -1.68 -37.68
CA SER A 211 17.14 -1.61 -36.30
C SER A 211 16.69 -0.38 -35.50
N GLU A 212 16.31 0.70 -36.17
CA GLU A 212 15.78 1.91 -35.52
C GLU A 212 14.50 1.64 -34.65
N ILE A 213 13.67 0.67 -35.08
CA ILE A 213 12.48 0.31 -34.32
C ILE A 213 12.78 -0.47 -33.03
N VAL A 214 13.99 -1.04 -32.92
CA VAL A 214 14.34 -1.90 -31.76
C VAL A 214 14.37 -1.12 -30.48
N ASP A 215 14.88 0.10 -30.47
CA ASP A 215 14.94 0.93 -29.27
C ASP A 215 13.53 1.26 -28.77
N ASP A 216 12.62 1.61 -29.68
CA ASP A 216 11.22 1.85 -29.35
C ASP A 216 10.55 0.56 -28.85
N LEU A 217 10.84 -0.59 -29.47
CA LEU A 217 10.29 -1.89 -29.02
C LEU A 217 10.81 -2.30 -27.65
N VAL A 218 12.10 -2.14 -27.37
CA VAL A 218 12.70 -2.44 -26.07
C VAL A 218 12.14 -1.52 -24.98
N TYR A 219 12.06 -0.22 -25.29
CA TYR A 219 11.42 0.75 -24.40
C TYR A 219 9.96 0.37 -24.11
N LEU A 220 9.22 -0.04 -25.14
CA LEU A 220 7.84 -0.47 -24.99
C LEU A 220 7.71 -1.81 -24.26
N LEU A 221 8.55 -2.80 -24.55
CA LEU A 221 8.57 -4.07 -23.84
C LEU A 221 8.78 -3.84 -22.34
N ASN A 222 9.75 -3.04 -21.97
CA ASN A 222 9.99 -2.66 -20.59
C ASN A 222 8.76 -1.95 -19.98
N ASN A 223 8.12 -1.03 -20.71
CA ASN A 223 6.96 -0.29 -20.21
C ASN A 223 5.67 -1.11 -20.23
N VAL A 224 5.40 -1.89 -21.27
CA VAL A 224 4.20 -2.73 -21.40
C VAL A 224 4.13 -3.75 -20.29
N MET A 225 5.26 -4.34 -19.94
CA MET A 225 5.30 -5.33 -18.87
C MET A 225 5.41 -4.69 -17.48
N SER A 226 6.02 -3.50 -17.34
CA SER A 226 6.13 -2.79 -16.06
C SER A 226 4.85 -2.05 -15.67
N THR A 227 4.03 -1.58 -16.62
CA THR A 227 2.86 -0.74 -16.31
C THR A 227 1.67 -1.54 -15.75
N ASP A 228 1.57 -2.82 -16.07
CA ASP A 228 0.49 -3.70 -15.58
C ASP A 228 0.96 -4.74 -14.54
N GLY A 229 2.24 -4.69 -14.14
CA GLY A 229 2.78 -5.56 -13.09
C GLY A 229 2.10 -5.34 -11.72
N TYR A 230 1.54 -4.15 -11.53
CA TYR A 230 0.83 -3.82 -10.29
C TYR A 230 -0.68 -4.02 -10.45
N LYS A 231 -1.22 -5.12 -9.97
CA LYS A 231 -2.66 -5.17 -9.69
C LYS A 231 -2.93 -4.42 -8.40
N MET A 232 -3.80 -3.42 -8.48
CA MET A 232 -4.22 -2.63 -7.34
C MET A 232 -5.73 -2.81 -7.14
N SER A 233 -6.11 -3.12 -5.92
CA SER A 233 -7.50 -3.10 -5.46
C SER A 233 -7.63 -2.09 -4.33
N MET A 234 -8.63 -1.24 -4.42
CA MET A 234 -9.00 -0.29 -3.36
C MET A 234 -10.44 -0.56 -2.94
N THR A 235 -10.65 -0.62 -1.64
CA THR A 235 -11.97 -0.87 -1.05
C THR A 235 -12.18 0.00 0.17
N GLY A 236 -13.42 0.41 0.43
CA GLY A 236 -13.80 1.15 1.63
C GLY A 236 -13.43 2.62 1.62
N ALA A 237 -13.28 3.26 0.45
CA ALA A 237 -13.03 4.69 0.36
C ALA A 237 -14.12 5.52 1.06
N THR A 238 -15.36 5.03 1.08
CA THR A 238 -16.48 5.67 1.76
C THR A 238 -16.49 5.47 3.28
N ASN A 239 -15.68 4.56 3.83
CA ASN A 239 -15.59 4.33 5.27
C ASN A 239 -15.12 5.57 6.03
N ILE A 240 -14.40 6.47 5.36
CA ILE A 240 -13.92 7.72 5.95
C ILE A 240 -15.07 8.59 6.48
N PHE A 241 -16.26 8.50 5.89
CA PHE A 241 -17.44 9.24 6.32
C PHE A 241 -18.03 8.76 7.67
N ASN A 242 -17.60 7.60 8.18
CA ASN A 242 -17.96 7.12 9.51
C ASN A 242 -17.20 7.87 10.62
N TYR A 243 -16.24 8.71 10.26
CA TYR A 243 -15.38 9.42 11.21
C TYR A 243 -15.74 10.90 11.25
N PRO A 244 -16.03 11.45 12.48
CA PRO A 244 -16.47 12.84 12.65
C PRO A 244 -15.52 13.88 12.03
N GLU A 245 -14.24 13.59 11.97
CA GLU A 245 -13.21 14.45 11.37
C GLU A 245 -13.46 14.73 9.88
N PHE A 246 -14.19 13.85 9.20
CA PHE A 246 -14.52 13.93 7.79
C PHE A 246 -15.99 14.24 7.51
N ASN A 247 -16.75 14.70 8.51
CA ASN A 247 -18.08 15.25 8.30
C ASN A 247 -18.06 16.58 7.54
N ASP A 248 -16.91 17.22 7.41
CA ASP A 248 -16.69 18.38 6.57
C ASP A 248 -16.59 17.94 5.09
N MET A 249 -17.48 18.48 4.25
CA MET A 249 -17.52 18.17 2.82
C MET A 249 -16.22 18.52 2.08
N VAL A 250 -15.49 19.53 2.53
CA VAL A 250 -14.22 19.94 1.92
C VAL A 250 -13.15 18.89 2.19
N LYS A 251 -13.02 18.46 3.44
CA LYS A 251 -12.07 17.39 3.84
C LYS A 251 -12.41 16.07 3.17
N ALA A 252 -13.67 15.68 3.16
CA ALA A 252 -14.15 14.47 2.53
C ALA A 252 -13.87 14.44 1.03
N ARG A 253 -14.15 15.56 0.33
CA ARG A 253 -13.85 15.69 -1.10
C ARG A 253 -12.36 15.66 -1.39
N SER A 254 -11.55 16.35 -0.58
CA SER A 254 -10.09 16.31 -0.72
C SER A 254 -9.54 14.89 -0.59
N PHE A 255 -10.06 14.12 0.37
CA PHE A 255 -9.70 12.71 0.54
C PHE A 255 -10.07 11.86 -0.69
N LEU A 256 -11.27 12.01 -1.23
CA LEU A 256 -11.69 11.23 -2.40
C LEU A 256 -10.86 11.60 -3.63
N ASN A 257 -10.64 12.91 -3.89
CA ASN A 257 -9.80 13.35 -5.00
C ASN A 257 -8.37 12.79 -4.91
N MET A 258 -7.81 12.74 -3.70
CA MET A 258 -6.49 12.16 -3.46
C MET A 258 -6.44 10.67 -3.85
N LEU A 259 -7.54 9.93 -3.63
CA LEU A 259 -7.62 8.50 -3.97
C LEU A 259 -7.91 8.24 -5.46
N GLU A 260 -8.42 9.22 -6.23
CA GLU A 260 -8.67 9.07 -7.66
C GLU A 260 -7.38 9.02 -8.48
N GLU A 261 -6.30 9.65 -8.01
CA GLU A 261 -5.02 9.72 -8.71
C GLU A 261 -4.09 8.58 -8.27
N LYS A 262 -3.83 7.64 -9.17
CA LYS A 262 -2.92 6.47 -8.91
C LYS A 262 -1.52 6.90 -8.48
N GLU A 263 -1.03 8.02 -9.00
CA GLU A 263 0.28 8.56 -8.66
C GLU A 263 0.37 9.02 -7.21
N ASN A 264 -0.69 9.65 -6.69
CA ASN A 264 -0.78 10.05 -5.29
C ASN A 264 -0.77 8.82 -4.38
N ILE A 265 -1.54 7.78 -4.72
CA ILE A 265 -1.55 6.52 -3.98
C ILE A 265 -0.15 5.89 -3.96
N ALA A 266 0.53 5.86 -5.10
CA ALA A 266 1.89 5.31 -5.18
C ALA A 266 2.90 6.09 -4.33
N LYS A 267 2.79 7.42 -4.29
CA LYS A 267 3.60 8.28 -3.41
C LYS A 267 3.31 7.99 -1.94
N MET A 268 2.03 7.94 -1.56
CA MET A 268 1.60 7.66 -0.18
C MET A 268 2.15 6.33 0.34
N ILE A 269 2.05 5.26 -0.45
CA ILE A 269 2.56 3.92 -0.08
C ILE A 269 4.09 3.90 0.04
N LYS A 270 4.80 4.81 -0.66
CA LYS A 270 6.27 4.93 -0.62
C LYS A 270 6.78 5.89 0.45
N THR A 271 5.92 6.72 1.04
CA THR A 271 6.30 7.68 2.08
C THR A 271 6.89 6.94 3.27
N LYS A 272 8.06 7.38 3.72
CA LYS A 272 8.74 6.79 4.87
C LYS A 272 8.13 7.33 6.17
N GLY A 273 7.77 6.41 7.05
CA GLY A 273 7.26 6.68 8.39
C GLY A 273 7.99 5.88 9.46
N ILE A 274 7.32 5.63 10.57
CA ILE A 274 7.82 4.80 11.66
C ILE A 274 7.89 3.36 11.16
N GLN A 275 9.07 2.74 11.28
CA GLN A 275 9.25 1.34 10.97
C GLN A 275 8.99 0.52 12.23
N LYS A 276 8.07 -0.45 12.14
CA LYS A 276 7.81 -1.43 13.19
C LYS A 276 7.61 -2.80 12.54
N ASP A 277 8.54 -3.71 12.78
CA ASP A 277 8.61 -5.00 12.10
C ASP A 277 8.59 -4.84 10.57
N ASN A 278 7.64 -5.46 9.87
CA ASN A 278 7.44 -5.31 8.42
C ASN A 278 6.48 -4.18 8.04
N LEU A 279 6.11 -3.31 9.00
CA LEU A 279 5.17 -2.20 8.80
C LEU A 279 5.87 -0.86 8.69
N ASN A 280 5.34 -0.03 7.80
CA ASN A 280 5.67 1.38 7.69
C ASN A 280 4.43 2.20 8.06
N ILE A 281 4.51 3.03 9.09
CA ILE A 281 3.39 3.77 9.66
C ILE A 281 3.66 5.26 9.53
N VAL A 282 2.84 5.94 8.75
CA VAL A 282 2.87 7.40 8.56
C VAL A 282 1.69 8.00 9.31
N ILE A 283 1.96 8.94 10.20
CA ILE A 283 0.96 9.57 11.06
C ILE A 283 0.96 11.07 10.79
N GLY A 284 -0.18 11.61 10.33
CA GLY A 284 -0.29 13.05 10.05
C GLY A 284 0.72 13.53 8.99
N GLU A 285 1.08 14.81 9.07
CA GLU A 285 2.00 15.44 8.13
C GLU A 285 3.45 14.94 8.26
N ASN A 286 3.93 14.26 7.22
CA ASN A 286 5.37 14.26 6.91
C ASN A 286 5.63 14.50 5.41
N SER A 287 4.65 15.00 4.67
CA SER A 287 4.82 15.45 3.28
C SER A 287 3.78 16.51 2.93
N ASP A 288 4.17 17.46 2.10
CA ASP A 288 3.29 18.50 1.54
C ASP A 288 2.07 17.95 0.76
N ASP A 289 2.03 16.62 0.57
CA ASP A 289 1.05 15.92 -0.27
C ASP A 289 -0.01 15.12 0.53
N ILE A 290 0.12 14.94 1.86
CA ILE A 290 -0.82 14.15 2.67
C ILE A 290 -1.59 15.06 3.63
N ASN A 291 -2.92 14.91 3.66
CA ASN A 291 -3.77 15.64 4.60
C ASN A 291 -3.37 15.29 6.06
N THR A 292 -3.17 16.31 6.88
CA THR A 292 -2.75 16.23 8.29
C THR A 292 -3.61 15.33 9.16
N ASP A 293 -4.87 15.14 8.78
CA ASP A 293 -5.84 14.36 9.55
C ASP A 293 -5.82 12.85 9.22
N LEU A 294 -4.92 12.40 8.33
CA LEU A 294 -4.84 11.01 7.88
C LEU A 294 -3.61 10.28 8.43
N SER A 295 -3.75 8.98 8.60
CA SER A 295 -2.63 8.06 8.83
C SER A 295 -2.67 6.92 7.84
N ILE A 296 -1.49 6.39 7.52
CA ILE A 296 -1.30 5.30 6.58
C ILE A 296 -0.45 4.23 7.25
N ILE A 297 -0.95 3.00 7.22
CA ILE A 297 -0.21 1.82 7.69
C ILE A 297 0.01 0.93 6.49
N THR A 298 1.25 0.69 6.10
CA THR A 298 1.61 -0.16 4.97
C THR A 298 2.42 -1.36 5.45
N ALA A 299 1.97 -2.56 5.08
CA ALA A 299 2.73 -3.79 5.23
C ALA A 299 3.27 -4.26 3.88
N THR A 300 4.48 -4.81 3.88
CA THR A 300 5.06 -5.45 2.69
C THR A 300 5.12 -6.95 2.94
N TYR A 301 4.62 -7.73 1.99
CA TYR A 301 4.58 -9.19 2.04
C TYR A 301 5.31 -9.79 0.87
N ASN A 302 6.07 -10.84 1.14
CA ASN A 302 6.65 -11.72 0.13
C ASN A 302 5.81 -13.00 0.10
N VAL A 303 4.98 -13.16 -0.91
CA VAL A 303 4.06 -14.31 -1.03
C VAL A 303 4.76 -15.51 -1.65
N SER A 304 5.70 -15.26 -2.56
CA SER A 304 6.63 -16.25 -3.15
C SER A 304 7.89 -15.52 -3.64
N ASP A 305 8.88 -16.24 -4.15
CA ASP A 305 10.13 -15.67 -4.66
C ASP A 305 9.92 -14.58 -5.71
N ASN A 306 8.78 -14.60 -6.40
CA ASN A 306 8.44 -13.69 -7.50
C ASN A 306 7.16 -12.88 -7.25
N LEU A 307 6.59 -12.91 -6.04
CA LEU A 307 5.34 -12.21 -5.75
C LEU A 307 5.50 -11.34 -4.49
N HIS A 308 5.65 -10.05 -4.72
CA HIS A 308 5.73 -9.05 -3.67
C HIS A 308 4.42 -8.25 -3.61
N GLY A 309 3.87 -8.12 -2.42
CA GLY A 309 2.65 -7.37 -2.21
C GLY A 309 2.79 -6.30 -1.13
N LYS A 310 1.98 -5.26 -1.25
CA LYS A 310 1.79 -4.26 -0.21
C LYS A 310 0.32 -4.12 0.11
N ILE A 311 0.01 -4.06 1.38
CA ILE A 311 -1.32 -3.74 1.87
C ILE A 311 -1.21 -2.48 2.70
N SER A 312 -2.03 -1.49 2.34
CA SER A 312 -2.06 -0.21 3.03
C SER A 312 -3.46 0.06 3.56
N PHE A 313 -3.54 0.53 4.80
CA PHE A 313 -4.75 1.07 5.39
C PHE A 313 -4.63 2.57 5.50
N ILE A 314 -5.68 3.27 5.09
CA ILE A 314 -5.78 4.72 5.19
C ILE A 314 -7.00 5.05 6.05
N GLY A 315 -6.80 5.84 7.07
CA GLY A 315 -7.85 6.26 7.98
C GLY A 315 -7.49 7.54 8.72
N PRO A 316 -8.33 8.00 9.65
CA PRO A 316 -8.05 9.17 10.47
C PRO A 316 -6.81 8.95 11.34
N THR A 317 -6.15 10.03 11.76
CA THR A 317 -4.97 9.96 12.65
C THR A 317 -5.24 9.17 13.93
N ARG A 318 -6.49 9.12 14.41
CA ARG A 318 -6.91 8.28 15.54
C ARG A 318 -7.28 6.84 15.15
N MET A 319 -6.56 6.22 14.22
CA MET A 319 -6.77 4.80 13.89
C MET A 319 -6.57 3.90 15.11
N ASP A 320 -7.25 2.74 15.11
CA ASP A 320 -6.87 1.64 15.99
C ASP A 320 -5.63 0.91 15.44
N TYR A 321 -4.48 1.52 15.71
CA TYR A 321 -3.17 1.01 15.27
C TYR A 321 -2.92 -0.41 15.78
N SER A 322 -3.37 -0.73 17.01
CA SER A 322 -3.17 -2.05 17.62
C SER A 322 -3.93 -3.13 16.86
N LYS A 323 -5.18 -2.88 16.50
CA LYS A 323 -5.99 -3.82 15.71
C LYS A 323 -5.41 -4.04 14.32
N VAL A 324 -5.07 -2.96 13.61
CA VAL A 324 -4.48 -3.04 12.27
C VAL A 324 -3.15 -3.79 12.30
N TYR A 325 -2.29 -3.48 13.29
CA TYR A 325 -1.02 -4.17 13.49
C TYR A 325 -1.24 -5.69 13.67
N SER A 326 -2.16 -6.09 14.55
CA SER A 326 -2.41 -7.50 14.83
C SER A 326 -2.97 -8.26 13.63
N ILE A 327 -3.84 -7.62 12.83
CA ILE A 327 -4.36 -8.19 11.57
C ILE A 327 -3.21 -8.44 10.60
N LEU A 328 -2.36 -7.43 10.37
CA LEU A 328 -1.26 -7.51 9.41
C LEU A 328 -0.19 -8.50 9.84
N ASN A 329 0.12 -8.54 11.14
CA ASN A 329 1.08 -9.50 11.70
C ASN A 329 0.56 -10.94 11.57
N TYR A 330 -0.72 -11.18 11.88
CA TYR A 330 -1.33 -12.49 11.72
C TYR A 330 -1.35 -12.95 10.25
N MET A 331 -1.62 -12.04 9.33
CA MET A 331 -1.50 -12.32 7.90
C MET A 331 -0.08 -12.71 7.49
N SER A 332 0.93 -12.00 8.02
CA SER A 332 2.33 -12.34 7.74
C SER A 332 2.65 -13.78 8.15
N LEU A 333 2.22 -14.19 9.35
CA LEU A 333 2.40 -15.57 9.83
C LEU A 333 1.74 -16.59 8.90
N LEU A 334 0.50 -16.31 8.44
CA LEU A 334 -0.23 -17.21 7.54
C LEU A 334 0.42 -17.32 6.16
N LEU A 335 1.07 -16.26 5.68
CA LEU A 335 1.79 -16.24 4.41
C LEU A 335 3.15 -16.92 4.51
N ASP A 336 3.86 -16.76 5.63
CA ASP A 336 5.13 -17.45 5.88
C ASP A 336 4.95 -18.95 6.05
N ASP A 337 3.84 -19.40 6.67
CA ASP A 337 3.50 -20.84 6.79
C ASP A 337 3.19 -21.51 5.45
N LYS A 338 2.92 -20.74 4.38
CA LYS A 338 2.67 -21.26 3.03
C LYS A 338 3.93 -21.56 2.20
N LYS A 339 5.11 -21.34 2.71
CA LYS A 339 6.39 -21.68 2.04
C LYS A 339 6.69 -23.20 2.01
N TRP A 340 5.63 -24.03 1.99
CA TRP A 340 5.74 -25.49 1.89
C TRP A 340 5.16 -26.03 0.58
#